data_c37783776763d490ee00ebad7d0f623f
#
_entry.id   c37783776763d490ee00ebad7d0f623f
#
_cell.length_a   1.000
_cell.length_b   1.000
_cell.length_c   1.000
_cell.angle_alpha   90.00
_cell.angle_beta   90.00
_cell.angle_gamma   90.00
#
_symmetry.space_group_name_H-M   'P 1'
#
loop_
_entity.id
_entity.type
_entity.pdbx_description
1 polymer ?
#
loop_
_entity_poly.entity_id
_entity_poly.type
_entity_poly.pdbx_seq_one_letter_code
_entity_poly.pdbx_strand_id
1 'polypeptide(L)'
;MKLIINQKQVKNLTFKLTGKEEITVSAPANMDITLIERMVRINKDKIDRLIEVDKERVTYENPKDLSYIYLFGEKIPVVKCRENTHLFEGKFYLNIEKDPLLEIEKLYRDTLEKYIPEKIKDFGDILNIYPKEVKMRKMCSRWGTCYQDRKLIILNIFLSKREKNEIDYVIAHEMAHLNVPNHSKDFYRVLQRIMPGYREIRSKMGRV
;
A
#
# COMPACT_ATOMS: atom_id res chain seq x y z
N MET A 1 -3.42 -14.04 -20.57
CA MET A 1 -4.46 -13.28 -19.82
C MET A 1 -5.60 -14.22 -19.49
N LYS A 2 -5.97 -14.37 -18.22
CA LYS A 2 -7.12 -15.14 -17.74
C LYS A 2 -8.22 -14.17 -17.33
N LEU A 3 -9.45 -14.38 -17.80
CA LEU A 3 -10.60 -13.55 -17.50
C LEU A 3 -11.54 -14.31 -16.56
N ILE A 4 -11.89 -13.69 -15.43
CA ILE A 4 -12.87 -14.21 -14.48
C ILE A 4 -14.05 -13.25 -14.44
N ILE A 5 -15.23 -13.72 -14.81
CA ILE A 5 -16.46 -12.93 -14.78
C ILE A 5 -17.24 -13.25 -13.51
N ASN A 6 -17.49 -12.25 -12.69
CA ASN A 6 -18.27 -12.34 -11.46
C ASN A 6 -19.51 -11.45 -11.58
N GLN A 7 -20.66 -12.05 -11.75
CA GLN A 7 -21.95 -11.35 -11.69
C GLN A 7 -22.40 -11.20 -10.24
N LYS A 8 -22.69 -9.98 -9.82
CA LYS A 8 -23.11 -9.65 -8.46
C LYS A 8 -23.95 -8.39 -8.42
N GLN A 9 -24.52 -8.05 -7.26
CA GLN A 9 -25.33 -6.83 -7.10
C GLN A 9 -24.44 -5.57 -7.13
N VAL A 10 -24.05 -5.14 -8.33
CA VAL A 10 -23.32 -3.89 -8.60
C VAL A 10 -24.03 -3.11 -9.70
N LYS A 11 -23.90 -1.77 -9.70
CA LYS A 11 -24.52 -0.90 -10.71
C LYS A 11 -23.72 -0.82 -12.00
N ASN A 12 -22.40 -0.94 -11.92
CA ASN A 12 -21.48 -0.71 -13.03
C ASN A 12 -20.57 -1.91 -13.25
N LEU A 13 -20.16 -2.11 -14.51
CA LEU A 13 -19.12 -3.07 -14.87
C LEU A 13 -17.75 -2.50 -14.46
N THR A 14 -16.97 -3.30 -13.73
CA THR A 14 -15.63 -2.91 -13.27
C THR A 14 -14.61 -3.98 -13.59
N PHE A 15 -13.38 -3.53 -13.95
CA PHE A 15 -12.24 -4.40 -14.23
C PHE A 15 -11.25 -4.28 -13.09
N LYS A 16 -10.79 -5.41 -12.54
CA LYS A 16 -9.79 -5.48 -11.48
C LYS A 16 -8.75 -6.54 -11.82
N LEU A 17 -7.48 -6.18 -11.78
CA LEU A 17 -6.42 -7.16 -11.83
C LEU A 17 -6.35 -7.90 -10.47
N THR A 18 -6.37 -9.23 -10.49
CA THR A 18 -6.43 -10.09 -9.28
C THR A 18 -5.26 -11.06 -9.17
N GLY A 19 -4.44 -11.16 -10.21
CA GLY A 19 -3.24 -12.00 -10.27
C GLY A 19 -2.37 -11.64 -11.46
N LYS A 20 -1.23 -12.29 -11.62
CA LYS A 20 -0.40 -12.11 -12.81
C LYS A 20 -1.23 -12.42 -14.07
N GLU A 21 -1.52 -11.39 -14.86
CA GLU A 21 -2.34 -11.49 -16.08
C GLU A 21 -3.77 -12.05 -15.86
N GLU A 22 -4.32 -11.95 -14.65
CA GLU A 22 -5.68 -12.37 -14.32
C GLU A 22 -6.56 -11.14 -14.05
N ILE A 23 -7.61 -10.97 -14.86
CA ILE A 23 -8.58 -9.89 -14.75
C ILE A 23 -9.91 -10.41 -14.24
N THR A 24 -10.37 -9.89 -13.11
CA THR A 24 -11.73 -10.10 -12.63
C THR A 24 -12.62 -8.98 -13.12
N VAL A 25 -13.65 -9.35 -13.85
CA VAL A 25 -14.73 -8.46 -14.29
C VAL A 25 -15.90 -8.61 -13.32
N SER A 26 -16.22 -7.57 -12.57
CA SER A 26 -17.46 -7.53 -11.79
C SER A 26 -18.54 -6.86 -12.62
N ALA A 27 -19.63 -7.57 -12.88
CA ALA A 27 -20.77 -7.14 -13.68
C ALA A 27 -22.08 -7.19 -12.89
N PRO A 28 -23.10 -6.38 -13.25
CA PRO A 28 -24.44 -6.50 -12.71
C PRO A 28 -25.01 -7.92 -12.88
N ALA A 29 -25.73 -8.42 -11.86
CA ALA A 29 -26.26 -9.78 -11.85
C ALA A 29 -27.17 -10.10 -13.06
N ASN A 30 -27.86 -9.10 -13.60
CA ASN A 30 -28.81 -9.27 -14.71
C ASN A 30 -28.21 -8.88 -16.08
N MET A 31 -26.90 -8.64 -16.17
CA MET A 31 -26.24 -8.27 -17.41
C MET A 31 -25.98 -9.53 -18.26
N ASP A 32 -26.38 -9.47 -19.54
CA ASP A 32 -26.11 -10.57 -20.48
C ASP A 32 -24.62 -10.82 -20.67
N ILE A 33 -24.23 -12.08 -20.73
CA ILE A 33 -22.81 -12.49 -20.85
C ILE A 33 -22.21 -11.97 -22.15
N THR A 34 -22.96 -11.98 -23.24
CA THR A 34 -22.51 -11.50 -24.55
C THR A 34 -22.23 -10.00 -24.52
N LEU A 35 -23.02 -9.25 -23.74
CA LEU A 35 -22.78 -7.83 -23.50
C LEU A 35 -21.52 -7.60 -22.65
N ILE A 36 -21.29 -8.41 -21.63
CA ILE A 36 -20.07 -8.35 -20.79
C ILE A 36 -18.84 -8.59 -21.67
N GLU A 37 -18.85 -9.63 -22.49
CA GLU A 37 -17.75 -9.94 -23.40
C GLU A 37 -17.48 -8.80 -24.41
N ARG A 38 -18.54 -8.22 -24.96
CA ARG A 38 -18.44 -7.05 -25.85
C ARG A 38 -17.79 -5.87 -25.13
N MET A 39 -18.19 -5.60 -23.87
CA MET A 39 -17.61 -4.52 -23.06
C MET A 39 -16.14 -4.79 -22.71
N VAL A 40 -15.75 -6.05 -22.48
CA VAL A 40 -14.35 -6.44 -22.32
C VAL A 40 -13.55 -6.12 -23.57
N ARG A 41 -14.06 -6.47 -24.77
CA ARG A 41 -13.38 -6.16 -26.05
C ARG A 41 -13.22 -4.66 -26.27
N ILE A 42 -14.28 -3.87 -26.03
CA ILE A 42 -14.24 -2.41 -26.16
C ILE A 42 -13.22 -1.77 -25.20
N ASN A 43 -13.03 -2.34 -24.01
CA ASN A 43 -12.09 -1.83 -23.01
C ASN A 43 -10.72 -2.53 -23.04
N LYS A 44 -10.41 -3.28 -24.11
CA LYS A 44 -9.16 -4.05 -24.21
C LYS A 44 -7.93 -3.19 -23.97
N ASP A 45 -7.80 -2.04 -24.60
CA ASP A 45 -6.66 -1.13 -24.44
C ASP A 45 -6.50 -0.65 -22.99
N LYS A 46 -7.61 -0.44 -22.28
CA LYS A 46 -7.59 -0.07 -20.86
C LYS A 46 -7.16 -1.24 -19.99
N ILE A 47 -7.57 -2.45 -20.34
CA ILE A 47 -7.19 -3.68 -19.66
C ILE A 47 -5.70 -3.96 -19.88
N ASP A 48 -5.22 -3.85 -21.10
CA ASP A 48 -3.81 -4.06 -21.47
C ASP A 48 -2.91 -3.06 -20.74
N ARG A 49 -3.30 -1.79 -20.67
CA ARG A 49 -2.60 -0.78 -19.84
C ARG A 49 -2.57 -1.12 -18.35
N LEU A 50 -3.66 -1.67 -17.80
CA LEU A 50 -3.68 -2.12 -16.40
C LEU A 50 -2.68 -3.25 -16.15
N ILE A 51 -2.56 -4.19 -17.09
CA ILE A 51 -1.59 -5.30 -17.03
C ILE A 51 -0.16 -4.78 -17.17
N GLU A 52 0.08 -3.85 -18.08
CA GLU A 52 1.40 -3.27 -18.32
C GLU A 52 1.90 -2.48 -17.11
N VAL A 53 1.05 -1.63 -16.53
CA VAL A 53 1.34 -0.90 -15.29
C VAL A 53 1.61 -1.86 -14.12
N ASP A 54 0.94 -3.01 -14.07
CA ASP A 54 1.18 -4.00 -13.01
C ASP A 54 2.49 -4.78 -13.22
N LYS A 55 2.88 -5.05 -14.46
CA LYS A 55 4.17 -5.66 -14.78
C LYS A 55 5.36 -4.79 -14.36
N GLU A 56 5.20 -3.47 -14.44
CA GLU A 56 6.22 -2.50 -14.01
C GLU A 56 6.23 -2.27 -12.49
N ARG A 57 5.21 -2.76 -11.77
CA ARG A 57 5.14 -2.60 -10.31
C ARG A 57 6.22 -3.41 -9.62
N VAL A 58 7.04 -2.74 -8.87
CA VAL A 58 7.94 -3.40 -7.93
C VAL A 58 7.12 -4.05 -6.82
N THR A 59 7.15 -5.38 -6.75
CA THR A 59 6.55 -6.13 -5.65
C THR A 59 7.59 -6.32 -4.57
N TYR A 60 7.34 -5.75 -3.39
CA TYR A 60 8.20 -5.92 -2.22
C TYR A 60 7.77 -7.16 -1.42
N GLU A 61 7.77 -8.32 -2.07
CA GLU A 61 7.46 -9.60 -1.43
C GLU A 61 8.74 -10.28 -0.93
N ASN A 62 8.75 -10.66 0.34
CA ASN A 62 9.85 -11.45 0.87
C ASN A 62 9.80 -12.86 0.26
N PRO A 63 10.96 -13.45 -0.11
CA PRO A 63 11.00 -14.79 -0.64
C PRO A 63 10.58 -15.82 0.42
N LYS A 64 10.04 -16.96 -0.03
CA LYS A 64 9.58 -18.03 0.89
C LYS A 64 10.70 -18.61 1.74
N ASP A 65 11.92 -18.66 1.22
CA ASP A 65 13.12 -19.16 1.92
C ASP A 65 13.69 -18.14 2.92
N LEU A 66 13.13 -16.91 2.90
CA LEU A 66 13.60 -15.79 3.72
C LEU A 66 15.10 -15.52 3.56
N SER A 67 15.64 -15.66 2.34
CA SER A 67 17.04 -15.30 2.05
C SER A 67 17.28 -13.78 2.19
N TYR A 68 16.26 -12.98 2.02
CA TYR A 68 16.24 -11.54 2.28
C TYR A 68 14.84 -11.07 2.69
N ILE A 69 14.78 -9.87 3.24
CA ILE A 69 13.54 -9.11 3.44
C ILE A 69 13.65 -7.76 2.74
N TYR A 70 12.52 -7.14 2.43
CA TYR A 70 12.52 -5.73 2.01
C TYR A 70 12.38 -4.80 3.20
N LEU A 71 13.18 -3.73 3.21
CA LEU A 71 13.10 -2.63 4.17
C LEU A 71 13.44 -1.33 3.46
N PHE A 72 12.56 -0.33 3.51
CA PHE A 72 12.71 0.95 2.81
C PHE A 72 13.01 0.84 1.30
N GLY A 73 12.45 -0.18 0.64
CA GLY A 73 12.65 -0.45 -0.78
C GLY A 73 13.89 -1.31 -1.08
N GLU A 74 14.77 -1.51 -0.11
CA GLU A 74 16.01 -2.25 -0.27
C GLU A 74 15.88 -3.71 0.17
N LYS A 75 16.67 -4.59 -0.46
CA LYS A 75 16.80 -5.99 -0.05
C LYS A 75 17.81 -6.09 1.08
N ILE A 76 17.35 -6.51 2.23
CA ILE A 76 18.18 -6.75 3.41
C ILE A 76 18.43 -8.25 3.57
N PRO A 77 19.66 -8.74 3.44
CA PRO A 77 19.99 -10.15 3.63
C PRO A 77 19.59 -10.66 5.01
N VAL A 78 19.05 -11.86 5.09
CA VAL A 78 18.70 -12.51 6.35
C VAL A 78 19.77 -13.51 6.73
N VAL A 79 20.29 -13.37 7.94
CA VAL A 79 21.27 -14.29 8.56
C VAL A 79 20.55 -15.05 9.67
N LYS A 80 20.45 -16.37 9.52
CA LYS A 80 19.84 -17.24 10.53
C LYS A 80 20.84 -17.46 11.69
N CYS A 81 20.42 -17.17 12.92
CA CYS A 81 21.24 -17.29 14.12
C CYS A 81 20.43 -17.88 15.30
N ARG A 82 21.09 -18.15 16.42
CA ARG A 82 20.46 -18.56 17.68
C ARG A 82 20.39 -17.43 18.71
N GLU A 83 20.99 -16.30 18.38
CA GLU A 83 20.99 -15.10 19.21
C GLU A 83 19.69 -14.29 19.02
N ASN A 84 19.54 -13.20 19.76
CA ASN A 84 18.36 -12.36 19.62
C ASN A 84 18.25 -11.74 18.23
N THR A 85 17.03 -11.70 17.71
CA THR A 85 16.71 -11.06 16.43
C THR A 85 17.06 -9.55 16.48
N HIS A 86 17.87 -9.09 15.53
CA HIS A 86 18.26 -7.68 15.41
C HIS A 86 18.69 -7.32 13.99
N LEU A 87 18.74 -6.02 13.70
CA LEU A 87 19.30 -5.46 12.46
C LEU A 87 20.67 -4.87 12.78
N PHE A 88 21.70 -5.32 12.07
CA PHE A 88 23.06 -4.85 12.24
C PHE A 88 23.82 -4.84 10.91
N GLU A 89 24.53 -3.78 10.60
CA GLU A 89 25.35 -3.61 9.38
C GLU A 89 24.62 -3.98 8.08
N GLY A 90 23.34 -3.57 7.95
CA GLY A 90 22.55 -3.84 6.76
C GLY A 90 22.11 -5.30 6.60
N LYS A 91 22.23 -6.12 7.64
CA LYS A 91 21.78 -7.51 7.68
C LYS A 91 20.76 -7.71 8.78
N PHE A 92 19.74 -8.54 8.53
CA PHE A 92 18.75 -8.91 9.52
C PHE A 92 19.10 -10.29 10.10
N TYR A 93 19.54 -10.29 11.36
CA TYR A 93 19.84 -11.50 12.12
C TYR A 93 18.55 -12.04 12.72
N LEU A 94 18.11 -13.19 12.22
CA LEU A 94 16.84 -13.82 12.57
C LEU A 94 17.08 -15.02 13.47
N ASN A 95 16.51 -15.01 14.68
CA ASN A 95 16.58 -16.15 15.58
C ASN A 95 15.72 -17.30 15.04
N ILE A 96 16.37 -18.46 14.81
CA ILE A 96 15.71 -19.67 14.27
C ILE A 96 14.78 -20.37 15.26
N GLU A 97 14.85 -20.06 16.55
CA GLU A 97 14.00 -20.63 17.61
C GLU A 97 12.67 -19.87 17.77
N LYS A 98 12.53 -18.74 17.09
CA LYS A 98 11.31 -17.89 17.09
C LYS A 98 10.54 -18.02 15.80
N ASP A 99 9.27 -17.61 15.81
CA ASP A 99 8.46 -17.50 14.61
C ASP A 99 9.03 -16.39 13.68
N PRO A 100 9.54 -16.75 12.49
CA PRO A 100 10.15 -15.79 11.60
C PRO A 100 9.22 -14.66 11.17
N LEU A 101 7.93 -14.96 10.98
CA LEU A 101 6.96 -13.97 10.52
C LEU A 101 6.68 -12.94 11.61
N LEU A 102 6.59 -13.36 12.88
CA LEU A 102 6.39 -12.47 14.00
C LEU A 102 7.62 -11.56 14.22
N GLU A 103 8.83 -12.10 14.10
CA GLU A 103 10.06 -11.33 14.23
C GLU A 103 10.20 -10.28 13.10
N ILE A 104 9.84 -10.64 11.86
CA ILE A 104 9.81 -9.71 10.73
C ILE A 104 8.74 -8.62 10.92
N GLU A 105 7.53 -9.00 11.35
CA GLU A 105 6.45 -8.03 11.62
C GLU A 105 6.85 -7.06 12.75
N LYS A 106 7.57 -7.53 13.77
CA LYS A 106 8.13 -6.69 14.82
C LYS A 106 9.15 -5.70 14.26
N LEU A 107 10.11 -6.17 13.45
CA LEU A 107 11.08 -5.30 12.79
C LEU A 107 10.39 -4.20 11.96
N TYR A 108 9.36 -4.55 11.18
CA TYR A 108 8.61 -3.60 10.38
C TYR A 108 7.91 -2.54 11.23
N ARG A 109 7.32 -2.94 12.34
CA ARG A 109 6.69 -2.03 13.30
C ARG A 109 7.73 -1.10 13.93
N ASP A 110 8.79 -1.65 14.51
CA ASP A 110 9.84 -0.89 15.20
C ASP A 110 10.51 0.13 14.25
N THR A 111 10.65 -0.25 12.97
CA THR A 111 11.19 0.64 11.93
C THR A 111 10.28 1.82 11.66
N LEU A 112 8.98 1.59 11.50
CA LEU A 112 8.01 2.66 11.27
C LEU A 112 7.79 3.53 12.50
N GLU A 113 7.85 2.96 13.71
CA GLU A 113 7.76 3.70 14.98
C GLU A 113 8.87 4.75 15.12
N LYS A 114 10.03 4.47 14.56
CA LYS A 114 11.15 5.43 14.53
C LYS A 114 11.03 6.45 13.40
N TYR A 115 10.45 6.06 12.26
CA TYR A 115 10.39 6.89 11.06
C TYR A 115 9.21 7.87 11.03
N ILE A 116 8.01 7.41 11.41
CA ILE A 116 6.75 8.13 11.25
C ILE A 116 6.67 9.45 12.05
N PRO A 117 7.15 9.52 13.31
CA PRO A 117 7.00 10.74 14.13
C PRO A 117 7.58 11.99 13.49
N GLU A 118 8.76 11.89 12.87
CA GLU A 118 9.38 13.01 12.15
C GLU A 118 8.51 13.49 11.00
N LYS A 119 7.97 12.58 10.18
CA LYS A 119 7.12 12.91 9.04
C LYS A 119 5.76 13.49 9.44
N ILE A 120 5.18 12.98 10.53
CA ILE A 120 3.96 13.55 11.11
C ILE A 120 4.22 15.00 11.57
N LYS A 121 5.38 15.25 12.17
CA LYS A 121 5.77 16.60 12.57
C LYS A 121 5.93 17.51 11.36
N ASP A 122 6.73 17.11 10.35
CA ASP A 122 6.97 17.91 9.15
C ASP A 122 5.68 18.31 8.45
N PHE A 123 4.79 17.35 8.21
CA PHE A 123 3.51 17.61 7.55
C PHE A 123 2.53 18.35 8.45
N GLY A 124 2.56 18.07 9.75
CA GLY A 124 1.74 18.75 10.75
C GLY A 124 2.09 20.24 10.86
N ASP A 125 3.36 20.58 10.82
CA ASP A 125 3.84 21.98 10.84
C ASP A 125 3.33 22.77 9.61
N ILE A 126 3.33 22.14 8.41
CA ILE A 126 2.81 22.76 7.18
C ILE A 126 1.28 22.95 7.24
N LEU A 127 0.56 21.97 7.79
CA LEU A 127 -0.91 21.96 7.83
C LEU A 127 -1.47 22.70 9.05
N ASN A 128 -0.66 22.92 10.07
CA ASN A 128 -1.07 23.37 11.41
C ASN A 128 -2.13 22.44 12.02
N ILE A 129 -1.99 21.12 11.78
CA ILE A 129 -2.87 20.08 12.31
C ILE A 129 -2.09 18.80 12.60
N TYR A 130 -2.41 18.16 13.73
CA TYR A 130 -1.74 16.93 14.16
C TYR A 130 -2.77 15.85 14.52
N PRO A 131 -2.49 14.58 14.23
CA PRO A 131 -3.27 13.48 14.77
C PRO A 131 -3.11 13.41 16.30
N LYS A 132 -4.15 12.98 17.00
CA LYS A 132 -4.05 12.67 18.44
C LYS A 132 -3.32 11.35 18.67
N GLU A 133 -3.45 10.43 17.73
CA GLU A 133 -2.89 9.09 17.83
C GLU A 133 -2.53 8.56 16.44
N VAL A 134 -1.39 7.87 16.35
CA VAL A 134 -0.99 7.10 15.17
C VAL A 134 -0.77 5.65 15.59
N LYS A 135 -1.49 4.74 14.95
CA LYS A 135 -1.38 3.29 15.20
C LYS A 135 -0.83 2.57 13.99
N MET A 136 -0.11 1.50 14.24
CA MET A 136 0.34 0.60 13.18
C MET A 136 -0.35 -0.75 13.30
N ARG A 137 -0.88 -1.24 12.18
CA ARG A 137 -1.58 -2.52 12.12
C ARG A 137 -1.20 -3.29 10.85
N LYS A 138 -1.28 -4.59 10.90
CA LYS A 138 -1.27 -5.45 9.71
C LYS A 138 -2.61 -5.31 9.01
N MET A 139 -2.60 -4.87 7.75
CA MET A 139 -3.80 -4.68 6.94
C MET A 139 -3.62 -5.34 5.56
N CYS A 140 -4.71 -5.91 5.01
CA CYS A 140 -4.66 -6.65 3.74
C CYS A 140 -5.07 -5.83 2.51
N SER A 141 -5.78 -4.70 2.68
CA SER A 141 -6.45 -4.02 1.57
C SER A 141 -6.14 -2.53 1.44
N ARG A 142 -5.38 -1.96 2.37
CA ARG A 142 -5.05 -0.53 2.36
C ARG A 142 -3.72 -0.25 3.06
N TRP A 143 -3.08 0.86 2.67
CA TRP A 143 -1.82 1.31 3.26
C TRP A 143 -2.02 2.16 4.51
N GLY A 144 -3.11 2.91 4.55
CA GLY A 144 -3.48 3.75 5.68
C GLY A 144 -4.98 3.93 5.79
N THR A 145 -5.43 4.55 6.87
CA THR A 145 -6.78 5.06 7.07
C THR A 145 -6.78 6.16 8.13
N CYS A 146 -7.54 7.22 7.90
CA CYS A 146 -7.75 8.31 8.82
C CYS A 146 -9.18 8.30 9.37
N TYR A 147 -9.32 8.41 10.67
CA TYR A 147 -10.57 8.67 11.37
C TYR A 147 -10.56 10.13 11.83
N GLN A 148 -11.10 11.01 11.01
CA GLN A 148 -11.05 12.47 11.20
C GLN A 148 -11.62 12.90 12.56
N ASP A 149 -12.80 12.38 12.94
CA ASP A 149 -13.48 12.73 14.20
C ASP A 149 -12.63 12.41 15.44
N ARG A 150 -11.83 11.36 15.35
CA ARG A 150 -10.95 10.88 16.43
C ARG A 150 -9.56 11.45 16.34
N LYS A 151 -9.21 12.13 15.23
CA LYS A 151 -7.85 12.49 14.85
C LYS A 151 -6.88 11.30 14.97
N LEU A 152 -7.34 10.11 14.52
CA LEU A 152 -6.60 8.86 14.57
C LEU A 152 -6.19 8.45 13.16
N ILE A 153 -4.89 8.20 12.96
CA ILE A 153 -4.34 7.61 11.75
C ILE A 153 -3.91 6.18 12.06
N ILE A 154 -4.27 5.24 11.20
CA ILE A 154 -3.77 3.86 11.25
C ILE A 154 -2.97 3.60 9.98
N LEU A 155 -1.73 3.16 10.13
CA LEU A 155 -0.81 2.83 9.04
C LEU A 155 -0.52 1.33 9.00
N ASN A 156 -0.33 0.80 7.80
CA ASN A 156 0.00 -0.60 7.60
C ASN A 156 1.48 -0.85 7.90
N ILE A 157 1.79 -1.85 8.74
CA ILE A 157 3.18 -2.20 9.06
C ILE A 157 4.00 -2.58 7.83
N PHE A 158 3.36 -3.10 6.77
CA PHE A 158 4.03 -3.45 5.51
C PHE A 158 4.47 -2.25 4.68
N LEU A 159 4.15 -1.02 5.09
CA LEU A 159 4.74 0.19 4.54
C LEU A 159 6.27 0.20 4.69
N SER A 160 6.81 -0.40 5.75
CA SER A 160 8.26 -0.48 5.95
C SER A 160 9.02 -1.21 4.83
N LYS A 161 8.34 -2.00 4.02
CA LYS A 161 8.92 -2.62 2.82
C LYS A 161 9.09 -1.64 1.66
N ARG A 162 8.34 -0.53 1.66
CA ARG A 162 8.21 0.42 0.55
C ARG A 162 9.34 1.46 0.61
N GLU A 163 9.59 2.12 -0.52
CA GLU A 163 10.49 3.26 -0.54
C GLU A 163 10.00 4.38 0.38
N LYS A 164 10.92 5.16 0.94
CA LYS A 164 10.59 6.23 1.88
C LYS A 164 9.62 7.25 1.30
N ASN A 165 9.76 7.62 0.01
CA ASN A 165 8.85 8.52 -0.67
C ASN A 165 7.42 7.97 -0.76
N GLU A 166 7.25 6.64 -0.89
CA GLU A 166 5.95 5.98 -0.91
C GLU A 166 5.32 5.96 0.50
N ILE A 167 6.15 5.75 1.54
CA ILE A 167 5.72 5.84 2.94
C ILE A 167 5.26 7.27 3.24
N ASP A 168 6.06 8.26 2.85
CA ASP A 168 5.76 9.68 3.02
C ASP A 168 4.46 10.05 2.31
N TYR A 169 4.23 9.52 1.11
CA TYR A 169 2.97 9.74 0.40
C TYR A 169 1.75 9.22 1.17
N VAL A 170 1.83 8.03 1.77
CA VAL A 170 0.71 7.50 2.56
C VAL A 170 0.49 8.34 3.82
N ILE A 171 1.55 8.72 4.51
CA ILE A 171 1.45 9.60 5.69
C ILE A 171 0.79 10.94 5.29
N ALA A 172 1.29 11.57 4.21
CA ALA A 172 0.74 12.82 3.68
C ALA A 172 -0.75 12.69 3.29
N HIS A 173 -1.12 11.56 2.68
CA HIS A 173 -2.50 11.26 2.30
C HIS A 173 -3.43 11.18 3.52
N GLU A 174 -3.04 10.44 4.55
CA GLU A 174 -3.83 10.31 5.77
C GLU A 174 -3.85 11.62 6.58
N MET A 175 -2.76 12.39 6.57
CA MET A 175 -2.71 13.72 7.17
C MET A 175 -3.64 14.71 6.45
N ALA A 176 -3.73 14.64 5.12
CA ALA A 176 -4.67 15.47 4.35
C ALA A 176 -6.13 15.17 4.71
N HIS A 177 -6.45 13.92 5.05
CA HIS A 177 -7.78 13.52 5.54
C HIS A 177 -8.16 14.10 6.91
N LEU A 178 -7.20 14.52 7.72
CA LEU A 178 -7.51 15.28 8.95
C LEU A 178 -8.19 16.62 8.65
N ASN A 179 -7.89 17.21 7.48
CA ASN A 179 -8.49 18.46 7.01
C ASN A 179 -9.72 18.22 6.14
N VAL A 180 -9.66 17.27 5.21
CA VAL A 180 -10.69 17.07 4.18
C VAL A 180 -11.04 15.57 4.09
N PRO A 181 -12.26 15.16 4.50
CA PRO A 181 -12.61 13.74 4.63
C PRO A 181 -12.75 13.01 3.30
N ASN A 182 -13.01 13.69 2.21
CA ASN A 182 -13.22 13.13 0.89
C ASN A 182 -12.13 13.54 -0.10
N HIS A 183 -11.97 12.78 -1.19
CA HIS A 183 -10.99 13.08 -2.24
C HIS A 183 -11.48 14.16 -3.22
N SER A 184 -11.97 15.29 -2.69
CA SER A 184 -12.38 16.47 -3.46
C SER A 184 -11.18 17.25 -4.02
N LYS A 185 -11.44 18.32 -4.77
CA LYS A 185 -10.39 19.22 -5.23
C LYS A 185 -9.59 19.83 -4.07
N ASP A 186 -10.27 20.10 -2.95
CA ASP A 186 -9.63 20.66 -1.75
C ASP A 186 -8.70 19.67 -1.08
N PHE A 187 -9.05 18.37 -1.03
CA PHE A 187 -8.14 17.32 -0.59
C PHE A 187 -6.84 17.33 -1.40
N TYR A 188 -6.93 17.36 -2.74
CA TYR A 188 -5.75 17.36 -3.58
C TYR A 188 -4.94 18.67 -3.50
N ARG A 189 -5.58 19.81 -3.16
CA ARG A 189 -4.84 21.06 -2.86
C ARG A 189 -4.03 20.91 -1.58
N VAL A 190 -4.64 20.34 -0.53
CA VAL A 190 -3.94 20.07 0.74
C VAL A 190 -2.77 19.11 0.50
N LEU A 191 -3.01 17.99 -0.18
CA LEU A 191 -1.98 17.01 -0.49
C LEU A 191 -0.83 17.59 -1.32
N GLN A 192 -1.14 18.43 -2.34
CA GLN A 192 -0.14 19.12 -3.16
C GLN A 192 0.71 20.09 -2.34
N ARG A 193 0.14 20.71 -1.30
CA ARG A 193 0.86 21.65 -0.43
C ARG A 193 1.90 20.94 0.43
N ILE A 194 1.59 19.76 0.97
CA ILE A 194 2.49 19.01 1.85
C ILE A 194 3.42 18.09 1.08
N MET A 195 3.03 17.64 -0.12
CA MET A 195 3.83 16.74 -0.94
C MET A 195 3.72 17.13 -2.42
N PRO A 196 4.47 18.14 -2.88
CA PRO A 196 4.60 18.43 -4.30
C PRO A 196 5.12 17.20 -5.06
N GLY A 197 4.50 16.85 -6.20
CA GLY A 197 4.91 15.65 -6.96
C GLY A 197 4.22 14.33 -6.53
N TYR A 198 3.31 14.35 -5.56
CA TYR A 198 2.59 13.16 -5.09
C TYR A 198 1.96 12.29 -6.20
N ARG A 199 1.66 12.89 -7.38
CA ARG A 199 1.01 12.20 -8.50
C ARG A 199 1.85 11.06 -9.07
N GLU A 200 3.16 11.28 -9.21
CA GLU A 200 4.09 10.27 -9.71
C GLU A 200 4.19 9.09 -8.73
N ILE A 201 4.32 9.39 -7.44
CA ILE A 201 4.41 8.38 -6.39
C ILE A 201 3.10 7.58 -6.32
N ARG A 202 1.96 8.27 -6.36
CA ARG A 202 0.65 7.63 -6.39
C ARG A 202 0.48 6.67 -7.57
N SER A 203 1.01 7.01 -8.75
CA SER A 203 0.91 6.15 -9.94
C SER A 203 1.71 4.86 -9.80
N LYS A 204 2.86 4.91 -9.12
CA LYS A 204 3.73 3.76 -8.83
C LYS A 204 3.21 2.90 -7.68
N MET A 205 2.62 3.54 -6.68
CA MET A 205 2.13 2.88 -5.48
C MET A 205 0.76 2.22 -5.73
N GLY A 206 0.71 0.97 -6.02
CA GLY A 206 -0.53 0.22 -6.15
C GLY A 206 -1.37 0.17 -4.85
N ARG A 207 -2.51 -0.52 -4.93
CA ARG A 207 -3.24 -0.96 -3.72
C ARG A 207 -2.42 -2.03 -3.00
N VAL A 208 -2.67 -2.19 -1.69
CA VAL A 208 -2.13 -3.32 -0.90
C VAL A 208 -2.60 -4.63 -1.47
#